data_5089941ecb7e99b5df64c2718b067046
#
_entry.id   5089941ecb7e99b5df64c2718b067046
#
_cell.length_a   1.000
_cell.length_b   1.000
_cell.length_c   1.000
_cell.angle_alpha   90.00
_cell.angle_beta   90.00
_cell.angle_gamma   90.00
#
_symmetry.space_group_name_H-M   'P 1'
#
loop_
_entity.id
_entity.type
_entity.pdbx_description
1 polymer ?
#
loop_
_entity_poly.entity_id
_entity_poly.type
_entity_poly.pdbx_seq_one_letter_code
_entity_poly.pdbx_strand_id
1 'polypeptide(L)'
;MTTSRPEPQPTTQMLDQMTELFGFRPSDEQARAIAAPLEPSVIIAGAGTGKSTVMAARVTWLVANGLVRADQVLGLTFTRKATAELRTRVGNNLTKAGLLRPDDQEPTVLTYDSFAANLVSEFGAWIGVDPAARLISDARCAQVALDVLHDSEKVPPRA
;
A
#
# COMPACT_ATOMS: atom_id res chain seq x y z
N MET A 1 -5.70 31.73 -3.67
CA MET A 1 -6.87 31.32 -4.49
C MET A 1 -6.40 30.22 -5.41
N THR A 2 -6.65 28.95 -5.02
CA THR A 2 -6.28 27.79 -5.84
C THR A 2 -7.42 27.60 -6.85
N THR A 3 -7.20 27.96 -8.09
CA THR A 3 -8.13 27.68 -9.20
C THR A 3 -8.12 26.18 -9.44
N SER A 4 -9.09 25.47 -8.91
CA SER A 4 -9.30 24.06 -9.28
C SER A 4 -9.72 24.05 -10.76
N ARG A 5 -8.84 23.50 -11.60
CA ARG A 5 -9.16 23.17 -12.98
C ARG A 5 -10.38 22.22 -12.95
N PRO A 6 -11.45 22.49 -13.71
CA PRO A 6 -12.58 21.57 -13.75
C PRO A 6 -12.10 20.20 -14.22
N GLU A 7 -12.25 19.19 -13.36
CA GLU A 7 -11.92 17.83 -13.73
C GLU A 7 -12.84 17.35 -14.86
N PRO A 8 -12.30 16.72 -15.90
CA PRO A 8 -13.12 16.24 -17.02
C PRO A 8 -14.14 15.21 -16.51
N GLN A 9 -15.39 15.37 -16.92
CA GLN A 9 -16.44 14.41 -16.61
C GLN A 9 -16.15 13.07 -17.31
N PRO A 10 -16.38 11.92 -16.64
CA PRO A 10 -16.18 10.62 -17.26
C PRO A 10 -17.15 10.45 -18.45
N THR A 11 -16.62 10.01 -19.57
CA THR A 11 -17.44 9.73 -20.74
C THR A 11 -18.22 8.43 -20.58
N THR A 12 -19.36 8.29 -21.26
CA THR A 12 -20.15 7.04 -21.25
C THR A 12 -19.28 5.85 -21.66
N GLN A 13 -18.46 6.01 -22.69
CA GLN A 13 -17.53 4.98 -23.16
C GLN A 13 -16.55 4.54 -22.07
N MET A 14 -15.99 5.47 -21.30
CA MET A 14 -15.10 5.16 -20.18
C MET A 14 -15.83 4.38 -19.08
N LEU A 15 -17.04 4.77 -18.73
CA LEU A 15 -17.88 4.07 -17.74
C LEU A 15 -18.23 2.65 -18.19
N ASP A 16 -18.49 2.46 -19.46
CA ASP A 16 -18.79 1.14 -20.03
C ASP A 16 -17.55 0.23 -20.01
N GLN A 17 -16.37 0.75 -20.38
CA GLN A 17 -15.10 0.03 -20.23
C GLN A 17 -14.79 -0.35 -18.78
N MET A 18 -15.02 0.58 -17.84
CA MET A 18 -14.86 0.30 -16.40
C MET A 18 -15.83 -0.76 -15.91
N THR A 19 -17.08 -0.74 -16.42
CA THR A 19 -18.10 -1.73 -16.06
C THR A 19 -17.71 -3.12 -16.52
N GLU A 20 -17.19 -3.24 -17.73
CA GLU A 20 -16.68 -4.50 -18.27
C GLU A 20 -15.46 -5.00 -17.48
N LEU A 21 -14.52 -4.11 -17.18
CA LEU A 21 -13.27 -4.44 -16.49
C LEU A 21 -13.47 -4.85 -15.02
N PHE A 22 -14.40 -4.18 -14.31
CA PHE A 22 -14.59 -4.39 -12.87
C PHE A 22 -15.78 -5.27 -12.50
N GLY A 23 -16.72 -5.47 -13.42
CA GLY A 23 -17.98 -6.17 -13.17
C GLY A 23 -19.01 -5.35 -12.38
N PHE A 24 -18.77 -4.04 -12.20
CA PHE A 24 -19.71 -3.08 -11.62
C PHE A 24 -19.54 -1.71 -12.26
N ARG A 25 -20.61 -0.91 -12.29
CA ARG A 25 -20.57 0.45 -12.81
C ARG A 25 -20.16 1.42 -11.67
N PRO A 26 -18.99 2.08 -11.75
CA PRO A 26 -18.61 3.09 -10.78
C PRO A 26 -19.51 4.34 -10.90
N SER A 27 -19.66 5.08 -9.79
CA SER A 27 -20.22 6.44 -9.86
C SER A 27 -19.27 7.37 -10.61
N ASP A 28 -19.76 8.52 -11.07
CA ASP A 28 -18.93 9.51 -11.78
C ASP A 28 -17.74 9.97 -10.93
N GLU A 29 -17.94 10.13 -9.63
CA GLU A 29 -16.87 10.49 -8.68
C GLU A 29 -15.84 9.36 -8.54
N GLN A 30 -16.30 8.12 -8.43
CA GLN A 30 -15.43 6.96 -8.39
C GLN A 30 -14.67 6.80 -9.71
N ALA A 31 -15.33 6.98 -10.85
CA ALA A 31 -14.69 6.89 -12.16
C ALA A 31 -13.61 7.95 -12.35
N ARG A 32 -13.84 9.18 -11.91
CA ARG A 32 -12.81 10.24 -11.91
C ARG A 32 -11.61 9.85 -11.06
N ALA A 33 -11.83 9.32 -9.86
CA ALA A 33 -10.75 8.87 -8.97
C ALA A 33 -9.96 7.69 -9.56
N ILE A 34 -10.65 6.75 -10.23
CA ILE A 34 -10.03 5.60 -10.89
C ILE A 34 -9.18 6.03 -12.08
N ALA A 35 -9.69 6.94 -12.92
CA ALA A 35 -9.02 7.39 -14.14
C ALA A 35 -8.10 8.61 -13.94
N ALA A 36 -7.97 9.12 -12.72
CA ALA A 36 -7.10 10.27 -12.44
C ALA A 36 -5.67 10.02 -12.97
N PRO A 37 -4.97 11.05 -13.47
CA PRO A 37 -3.60 10.91 -13.98
C PRO A 37 -2.63 10.37 -12.92
N LEU A 38 -1.43 9.93 -13.35
CA LEU A 38 -0.34 9.48 -12.48
C LEU A 38 0.36 10.69 -11.84
N GLU A 39 -0.39 11.45 -11.06
CA GLU A 39 0.09 12.60 -10.30
C GLU A 39 -0.27 12.40 -8.82
N PRO A 40 0.48 13.04 -7.89
CA PRO A 40 0.11 13.02 -6.49
C PRO A 40 -1.33 13.51 -6.29
N SER A 41 -2.17 12.69 -5.69
CA SER A 41 -3.59 13.00 -5.48
C SER A 41 -4.08 12.46 -4.15
N VAL A 42 -5.13 13.08 -3.62
CA VAL A 42 -5.79 12.67 -2.36
C VAL A 42 -7.26 12.40 -2.65
N ILE A 43 -7.73 11.23 -2.22
CA ILE A 43 -9.15 10.85 -2.30
C ILE A 43 -9.76 10.99 -0.91
N ILE A 44 -10.69 11.94 -0.76
CA ILE A 44 -11.44 12.17 0.48
C ILE A 44 -12.80 11.51 0.34
N ALA A 45 -13.09 10.55 1.19
CA ALA A 45 -14.33 9.79 1.13
C ALA A 45 -14.75 9.27 2.52
N GLY A 46 -16.05 9.26 2.80
CA GLY A 46 -16.63 8.78 4.05
C GLY A 46 -16.43 7.26 4.27
N ALA A 47 -16.79 6.77 5.46
CA ALA A 47 -16.82 5.34 5.71
C ALA A 47 -17.88 4.65 4.83
N GLY A 48 -17.61 3.46 4.32
CA GLY A 48 -18.55 2.70 3.49
C GLY A 48 -18.69 3.16 2.03
N THR A 49 -18.05 4.21 1.59
CA THR A 49 -18.13 4.74 0.20
C THR A 49 -17.36 3.92 -0.85
N GLY A 50 -16.77 2.80 -0.46
CA GLY A 50 -16.04 1.94 -1.39
C GLY A 50 -14.59 2.35 -1.67
N LYS A 51 -13.92 3.12 -0.78
CA LYS A 51 -12.51 3.52 -0.94
C LYS A 51 -11.59 2.37 -1.38
N SER A 52 -11.63 1.26 -0.69
CA SER A 52 -10.80 0.09 -1.02
C SER A 52 -11.15 -0.52 -2.38
N THR A 53 -12.43 -0.42 -2.79
CA THR A 53 -12.87 -0.83 -4.13
C THR A 53 -12.31 0.08 -5.20
N VAL A 54 -12.38 1.39 -4.98
CA VAL A 54 -11.82 2.41 -5.88
C VAL A 54 -10.30 2.25 -6.00
N MET A 55 -9.58 2.01 -4.91
CA MET A 55 -8.14 1.76 -4.94
C MET A 55 -7.78 0.53 -5.79
N ALA A 56 -8.46 -0.60 -5.58
CA ALA A 56 -8.23 -1.80 -6.37
C ALA A 56 -8.61 -1.60 -7.85
N ALA A 57 -9.74 -0.93 -8.12
CA ALA A 57 -10.17 -0.60 -9.48
C ALA A 57 -9.17 0.33 -10.18
N ARG A 58 -8.60 1.32 -9.46
CA ARG A 58 -7.56 2.19 -10.01
C ARG A 58 -6.32 1.40 -10.44
N VAL A 59 -5.84 0.48 -9.62
CA VAL A 59 -4.70 -0.39 -10.00
C VAL A 59 -5.02 -1.15 -11.28
N THR A 60 -6.20 -1.80 -11.33
CA THR A 60 -6.65 -2.55 -12.51
C THR A 60 -6.74 -1.65 -13.75
N TRP A 61 -7.30 -0.45 -13.60
CA TRP A 61 -7.40 0.53 -14.69
C TRP A 61 -6.04 0.96 -15.23
N LEU A 62 -5.09 1.27 -14.35
CA LEU A 62 -3.75 1.70 -14.73
C LEU A 62 -2.99 0.61 -15.49
N VAL A 63 -3.11 -0.65 -15.04
CA VAL A 63 -2.49 -1.80 -15.70
C VAL A 63 -3.18 -2.10 -17.04
N ALA A 64 -4.51 -2.07 -17.09
CA ALA A 64 -5.29 -2.32 -18.31
C ALA A 64 -4.99 -1.32 -19.43
N ASN A 65 -4.70 -0.07 -19.07
CA ASN A 65 -4.33 0.98 -20.03
C ASN A 65 -2.84 1.06 -20.30
N GLY A 66 -2.03 0.13 -19.78
CA GLY A 66 -0.58 0.10 -19.99
C GLY A 66 0.18 1.27 -19.38
N LEU A 67 -0.43 1.99 -18.45
CA LEU A 67 0.19 3.14 -17.76
C LEU A 67 1.24 2.69 -16.73
N VAL A 68 1.05 1.53 -16.14
CA VAL A 68 1.99 0.87 -15.24
C VAL A 68 1.95 -0.64 -15.45
N ARG A 69 3.04 -1.35 -15.12
CA ARG A 69 3.02 -2.79 -14.98
C ARG A 69 2.56 -3.17 -13.57
N ALA A 70 2.03 -4.38 -13.40
CA ALA A 70 1.54 -4.85 -12.10
C ALA A 70 2.65 -4.84 -11.02
N ASP A 71 3.87 -5.24 -11.36
CA ASP A 71 5.04 -5.25 -10.48
C ASP A 71 5.55 -3.86 -10.06
N GLN A 72 5.12 -2.80 -10.74
CA GLN A 72 5.46 -1.40 -10.41
C GLN A 72 4.50 -0.77 -9.40
N VAL A 73 3.48 -1.50 -8.96
CA VAL A 73 2.47 -0.99 -8.02
C VAL A 73 2.83 -1.37 -6.59
N LEU A 74 2.93 -0.38 -5.73
CA LEU A 74 3.07 -0.54 -4.28
C LEU A 74 1.83 -0.01 -3.56
N GLY A 75 1.09 -0.89 -2.89
CA GLY A 75 -0.02 -0.55 -2.00
C GLY A 75 0.42 -0.59 -0.54
N LEU A 76 0.17 0.49 0.21
CA LEU A 76 0.48 0.56 1.63
C LEU A 76 -0.79 0.73 2.46
N THR A 77 -0.90 -0.03 3.55
CA THR A 77 -2.03 0.01 4.48
C THR A 77 -1.56 0.04 5.93
N PHE A 78 -2.46 0.38 6.87
CA PHE A 78 -2.12 0.39 8.30
C PHE A 78 -2.24 -0.99 8.97
N THR A 79 -3.12 -1.87 8.49
CA THR A 79 -3.39 -3.13 9.18
C THR A 79 -3.16 -4.34 8.28
N ARG A 80 -2.73 -5.46 8.87
CA ARG A 80 -2.58 -6.74 8.17
C ARG A 80 -3.88 -7.19 7.49
N LYS A 81 -5.03 -6.93 8.14
CA LYS A 81 -6.34 -7.26 7.56
C LYS A 81 -6.60 -6.46 6.29
N ALA A 82 -6.43 -5.14 6.34
CA ALA A 82 -6.59 -4.28 5.16
C ALA A 82 -5.60 -4.64 4.04
N THR A 83 -4.35 -5.01 4.39
CA THR A 83 -3.36 -5.52 3.43
C THR A 83 -3.87 -6.76 2.71
N ALA A 84 -4.34 -7.77 3.45
CA ALA A 84 -4.84 -9.01 2.89
C ALA A 84 -6.08 -8.78 1.99
N GLU A 85 -7.02 -7.96 2.45
CA GLU A 85 -8.22 -7.60 1.69
C GLU A 85 -7.88 -6.87 0.39
N LEU A 86 -6.98 -5.88 0.44
CA LEU A 86 -6.57 -5.11 -0.73
C LEU A 86 -5.81 -5.99 -1.73
N ARG A 87 -4.86 -6.81 -1.25
CA ARG A 87 -4.10 -7.76 -2.08
C ARG A 87 -5.04 -8.72 -2.82
N THR A 88 -5.96 -9.36 -2.09
CA THR A 88 -6.93 -10.30 -2.68
C THR A 88 -7.80 -9.61 -3.72
N ARG A 89 -8.27 -8.40 -3.44
CA ARG A 89 -9.14 -7.65 -4.35
C ARG A 89 -8.42 -7.23 -5.62
N VAL A 90 -7.19 -6.71 -5.48
CA VAL A 90 -6.36 -6.32 -6.63
C VAL A 90 -6.01 -7.55 -7.49
N GLY A 91 -5.53 -8.63 -6.87
CA GLY A 91 -5.19 -9.87 -7.57
C GLY A 91 -6.40 -10.45 -8.34
N ASN A 92 -7.55 -10.55 -7.67
CA ASN A 92 -8.79 -11.03 -8.30
C ASN A 92 -9.23 -10.16 -9.50
N ASN A 93 -9.14 -8.84 -9.37
CA ASN A 93 -9.50 -7.94 -10.45
C ASN A 93 -8.56 -8.09 -11.65
N LEU A 94 -7.24 -8.12 -11.42
CA LEU A 94 -6.25 -8.29 -12.48
C LEU A 94 -6.39 -9.65 -13.18
N THR A 95 -6.61 -10.72 -12.42
CA THR A 95 -6.81 -12.07 -12.97
C THR A 95 -8.09 -12.14 -13.80
N LYS A 96 -9.22 -11.62 -13.30
CA LYS A 96 -10.49 -11.58 -14.02
C LYS A 96 -10.40 -10.78 -15.31
N ALA A 97 -9.64 -9.71 -15.31
CA ALA A 97 -9.38 -8.87 -16.48
C ALA A 97 -8.35 -9.48 -17.46
N GLY A 98 -7.76 -10.64 -17.15
CA GLY A 98 -6.72 -11.26 -17.98
C GLY A 98 -5.42 -10.48 -18.04
N LEU A 99 -5.19 -9.61 -17.05
CA LEU A 99 -4.04 -8.70 -16.97
C LEU A 99 -2.87 -9.27 -16.15
N LEU A 100 -3.06 -10.41 -15.52
CA LEU A 100 -2.05 -11.11 -14.74
C LEU A 100 -2.00 -12.58 -15.17
N ARG A 101 -0.85 -13.02 -15.63
CA ARG A 101 -0.56 -14.42 -15.96
C ARG A 101 0.01 -15.14 -14.74
N PRO A 102 0.00 -16.48 -14.69
CA PRO A 102 0.56 -17.23 -13.55
C PRO A 102 2.02 -16.91 -13.22
N ASP A 103 2.81 -16.52 -14.22
CA ASP A 103 4.25 -16.21 -14.08
C ASP A 103 4.54 -14.71 -13.93
N ASP A 104 3.52 -13.85 -13.99
CA ASP A 104 3.69 -12.41 -13.82
C ASP A 104 3.86 -12.07 -12.34
N GLN A 105 4.67 -11.06 -12.06
CA GLN A 105 4.81 -10.53 -10.70
C GLN A 105 3.57 -9.72 -10.32
N GLU A 106 2.98 -10.07 -9.17
CA GLU A 106 1.83 -9.38 -8.62
C GLU A 106 2.20 -8.00 -8.03
N PRO A 107 1.22 -7.09 -7.92
CA PRO A 107 1.39 -5.86 -7.16
C PRO A 107 1.82 -6.13 -5.71
N THR A 108 2.78 -5.36 -5.23
CA THR A 108 3.22 -5.44 -3.83
C THR A 108 2.24 -4.71 -2.94
N VAL A 109 1.64 -5.40 -1.96
CA VAL A 109 0.77 -4.79 -0.95
C VAL A 109 1.28 -5.14 0.44
N LEU A 110 1.65 -4.13 1.22
CA LEU A 110 2.28 -4.26 2.54
C LEU A 110 1.64 -3.33 3.58
N THR A 111 1.90 -3.59 4.85
CA THR A 111 1.71 -2.55 5.88
C THR A 111 2.87 -1.56 5.83
N TYR A 112 2.67 -0.33 6.34
CA TYR A 112 3.76 0.65 6.48
C TYR A 112 4.93 0.08 7.28
N ASP A 113 4.65 -0.63 8.38
CA ASP A 113 5.70 -1.25 9.21
C ASP A 113 6.50 -2.32 8.44
N SER A 114 5.80 -3.18 7.67
CA SER A 114 6.47 -4.20 6.86
C SER A 114 7.32 -3.58 5.76
N PHE A 115 6.82 -2.51 5.13
CA PHE A 115 7.58 -1.77 4.12
C PHE A 115 8.83 -1.11 4.72
N ALA A 116 8.68 -0.43 5.88
CA ALA A 116 9.80 0.16 6.60
C ALA A 116 10.84 -0.90 7.02
N ALA A 117 10.39 -2.06 7.51
CA ALA A 117 11.29 -3.17 7.84
C ALA A 117 12.06 -3.69 6.62
N ASN A 118 11.41 -3.79 5.45
CA ASN A 118 12.09 -4.17 4.22
C ASN A 118 13.15 -3.13 3.82
N LEU A 119 12.84 -1.83 3.93
CA LEU A 119 13.82 -0.77 3.65
C LEU A 119 15.03 -0.84 4.60
N VAL A 120 14.80 -1.07 5.89
CA VAL A 120 15.89 -1.22 6.87
C VAL A 120 16.71 -2.47 6.57
N SER A 121 16.07 -3.58 6.21
CA SER A 121 16.77 -4.81 5.84
C SER A 121 17.66 -4.63 4.60
N GLU A 122 17.20 -3.86 3.61
CA GLU A 122 17.90 -3.67 2.34
C GLU A 122 18.99 -2.58 2.42
N PHE A 123 18.67 -1.45 3.06
CA PHE A 123 19.51 -0.26 3.06
C PHE A 123 20.10 0.10 4.42
N GLY A 124 19.72 -0.57 5.50
CA GLY A 124 20.12 -0.25 6.87
C GLY A 124 21.64 -0.22 7.07
N ALA A 125 22.36 -1.12 6.41
CA ALA A 125 23.82 -1.17 6.48
C ALA A 125 24.50 0.15 6.03
N TRP A 126 23.90 0.89 5.09
CA TRP A 126 24.43 2.17 4.59
C TRP A 126 24.38 3.30 5.63
N ILE A 127 23.48 3.17 6.61
CA ILE A 127 23.31 4.14 7.71
C ILE A 127 23.75 3.57 9.05
N GLY A 128 24.51 2.45 9.05
CA GLY A 128 25.04 1.83 10.26
C GLY A 128 24.03 1.04 11.09
N VAL A 129 22.89 0.68 10.51
CA VAL A 129 21.90 -0.21 11.13
C VAL A 129 22.19 -1.66 10.72
N ASP A 130 22.27 -2.55 11.70
CA ASP A 130 22.44 -3.98 11.42
C ASP A 130 21.18 -4.55 10.72
N PRO A 131 21.31 -5.07 9.49
CA PRO A 131 20.19 -5.68 8.77
C PRO A 131 19.56 -6.88 9.50
N ALA A 132 20.33 -7.54 10.40
CA ALA A 132 19.85 -8.64 11.25
C ALA A 132 19.17 -8.15 12.55
N ALA A 133 19.11 -6.84 12.78
CA ALA A 133 18.44 -6.27 13.95
C ALA A 133 16.96 -6.69 13.98
N ARG A 134 16.53 -7.18 15.15
CA ARG A 134 15.16 -7.63 15.35
C ARG A 134 14.33 -6.55 16.00
N LEU A 135 13.15 -6.32 15.46
CA LEU A 135 12.15 -5.49 16.13
C LEU A 135 11.71 -6.20 17.40
N ILE A 136 11.85 -5.55 18.54
CA ILE A 136 11.42 -6.09 19.83
C ILE A 136 10.17 -5.36 20.33
N SER A 137 9.31 -6.07 21.07
CA SER A 137 8.13 -5.48 21.70
C SER A 137 8.50 -4.62 22.91
N ASP A 138 7.60 -3.71 23.30
CA ASP A 138 7.78 -2.88 24.50
C ASP A 138 8.06 -3.70 25.76
N ALA A 139 7.40 -4.85 25.92
CA ALA A 139 7.65 -5.78 27.01
C ALA A 139 9.08 -6.32 26.99
N ARG A 140 9.62 -6.62 25.80
CA ARG A 140 11.01 -7.07 25.67
C ARG A 140 12.01 -5.92 25.88
N CYS A 141 11.68 -4.70 25.48
CA CYS A 141 12.48 -3.52 25.78
C CYS A 141 12.59 -3.32 27.30
N ALA A 142 11.47 -3.39 28.02
CA ALA A 142 11.45 -3.29 29.48
C ALA A 142 12.30 -4.39 30.15
N GLN A 143 12.20 -5.63 29.65
CA GLN A 143 13.00 -6.75 30.17
C GLN A 143 14.48 -6.54 29.95
N VAL A 144 14.92 -6.11 28.76
CA VAL A 144 16.33 -5.82 28.47
C VAL A 144 16.83 -4.66 29.34
N ALA A 145 16.02 -3.62 29.57
CA ALA A 145 16.39 -2.53 30.46
C ALA A 145 16.59 -2.99 31.91
N LEU A 146 15.72 -3.88 32.42
CA LEU A 146 15.87 -4.47 33.74
C LEU A 146 17.12 -5.35 33.85
N ASP A 147 17.41 -6.16 32.83
CA ASP A 147 18.61 -6.98 32.78
C ASP A 147 19.88 -6.12 32.83
N VAL A 148 19.94 -5.01 32.07
CA VAL A 148 21.05 -4.07 32.09
C VAL A 148 21.23 -3.39 33.44
N LEU A 149 20.12 -2.97 34.08
CA LEU A 149 20.18 -2.38 35.44
C LEU A 149 20.72 -3.38 36.45
N HIS A 150 20.21 -4.60 36.42
CA HIS A 150 20.65 -5.65 37.35
C HIS A 150 22.14 -6.02 37.18
N ASP A 151 22.63 -6.02 35.96
CA ASP A 151 24.05 -6.27 35.69
C ASP A 151 24.92 -5.07 36.05
N SER A 152 24.41 -3.82 35.94
CA SER A 152 25.13 -2.62 36.33
C SER A 152 25.34 -2.51 37.84
N GLU A 153 24.41 -3.02 38.66
CA GLU A 153 24.56 -3.09 40.10
C GLU A 153 25.67 -4.05 40.57
N LYS A 154 26.06 -5.01 39.69
CA LYS A 154 27.16 -5.97 39.96
C LYS A 154 28.55 -5.40 39.62
N VAL A 155 28.63 -4.24 38.97
CA VAL A 155 29.90 -3.59 38.63
C VAL A 155 30.33 -2.70 39.82
N PRO A 156 31.46 -3.00 40.50
CA PRO A 156 31.92 -2.17 41.58
C PRO A 156 32.25 -0.76 41.07
N PRO A 157 32.03 0.30 41.86
CA PRO A 157 32.37 1.66 41.49
C PRO A 157 33.88 1.72 41.14
N ARG A 158 34.18 2.34 40.01
CA ARG A 158 35.57 2.58 39.61
C ARG A 158 36.22 3.46 40.66
N ALA A 159 37.32 2.99 41.29
CA ALA A 159 38.16 3.75 42.21
C ALA A 159 38.86 4.90 41.51
#